data_8097d19afa15d05c76acde101ed3feae
#
_entry.id   8097d19afa15d05c76acde101ed3feae
#
_cell.length_a   1.000
_cell.length_b   1.000
_cell.length_c   1.000
_cell.angle_alpha   90.00
_cell.angle_beta   90.00
_cell.angle_gamma   90.00
#
_symmetry.space_group_name_H-M   'P 1'
#
loop_
_entity.id
_entity.type
_entity.pdbx_description
1 polymer ?
#
loop_
_entity_poly.entity_id
_entity_poly.type
_entity_poly.pdbx_seq_one_letter_code
_entity_poly.pdbx_strand_id
1 'polypeptide(L)'
;MNRPEKSEYGEYYDRYISQVADEDVKDLLTKQPAELKELFRSVGEDRGTFAYGEGKWTLKEVLSHLIDGERIFAYRMLRISRGDETPIEGFEQDGYIENSNANNRPFDELLDEFDLQRQSNLLLINNLSDDATKRLGTASGFPVSVRALVYISAGHVKHHVGILKERYSIEQDLVATS
;
A
#
# COMPACT_ATOMS: atom_id res chain seq x y z
N MET A 1 -7.36 2.87 15.94
CA MET A 1 -5.93 2.58 16.25
C MET A 1 -5.17 3.90 16.34
N ASN A 2 -4.39 4.13 17.41
CA ASN A 2 -3.66 5.38 17.57
C ASN A 2 -2.50 5.48 16.57
N ARG A 3 -2.22 6.71 16.12
CA ARG A 3 -1.09 7.03 15.23
C ARG A 3 0.23 6.61 15.89
N PRO A 4 1.20 6.06 15.13
CA PRO A 4 2.52 5.74 15.67
C PRO A 4 3.32 6.99 15.98
N GLU A 5 4.18 6.88 17.00
CA GLU A 5 5.16 7.91 17.32
C GLU A 5 6.33 7.87 16.31
N LYS A 6 7.04 8.98 16.13
CA LYS A 6 8.17 9.05 15.19
C LYS A 6 9.33 8.09 15.54
N SER A 7 9.45 7.69 16.78
CA SER A 7 10.42 6.67 17.23
C SER A 7 10.07 5.24 16.81
N GLU A 8 8.87 5.00 16.28
CA GLU A 8 8.36 3.69 15.95
C GLU A 8 8.60 3.28 14.49
N TYR A 9 9.24 4.12 13.69
CA TYR A 9 9.53 3.83 12.28
C TYR A 9 10.72 4.62 11.76
N GLY A 10 11.37 4.12 10.71
CA GLY A 10 12.43 4.84 10.03
C GLY A 10 11.92 6.10 9.31
N GLU A 11 12.70 7.16 9.30
CA GLU A 11 12.35 8.47 8.73
C GLU A 11 11.80 8.40 7.29
N TYR A 12 12.31 7.47 6.51
CA TYR A 12 11.82 7.21 5.15
C TYR A 12 10.30 7.01 5.07
N TYR A 13 9.69 6.39 6.08
CA TYR A 13 8.27 6.09 6.10
C TYR A 13 7.39 7.26 6.49
N ASP A 14 7.96 8.38 6.93
CA ASP A 14 7.20 9.60 7.25
C ASP A 14 6.41 10.09 6.03
N ARG A 15 6.93 9.89 4.81
CA ARG A 15 6.26 10.22 3.55
C ARG A 15 4.93 9.49 3.34
N TYR A 16 4.75 8.32 3.94
CA TYR A 16 3.51 7.56 3.88
C TYR A 16 2.62 7.87 5.08
N ILE A 17 3.16 7.81 6.28
CA ILE A 17 2.41 8.03 7.51
C ILE A 17 1.82 9.44 7.57
N SER A 18 2.52 10.45 7.07
CA SER A 18 2.03 11.83 6.99
C SER A 18 0.82 11.99 6.06
N GLN A 19 0.63 11.12 5.10
CA GLN A 19 -0.52 11.10 4.18
C GLN A 19 -1.83 10.65 4.86
N VAL A 20 -1.71 9.90 5.96
CA VAL A 20 -2.86 9.49 6.76
C VAL A 20 -3.14 10.60 7.76
N ALA A 21 -4.03 11.55 7.39
CA ALA A 21 -4.42 12.66 8.24
C ALA A 21 -5.21 12.21 9.48
N ASP A 22 -6.21 12.96 9.91
CA ASP A 22 -7.03 12.65 11.10
C ASP A 22 -8.13 11.60 10.83
N GLU A 23 -7.96 10.80 9.77
CA GLU A 23 -8.88 9.72 9.40
C GLU A 23 -8.62 8.47 10.26
N ASP A 24 -9.67 7.69 10.54
CA ASP A 24 -9.45 6.35 11.09
C ASP A 24 -8.75 5.47 10.05
N VAL A 25 -7.57 4.97 10.39
CA VAL A 25 -6.73 4.21 9.47
C VAL A 25 -7.41 2.91 8.99
N LYS A 26 -8.26 2.30 9.82
CA LYS A 26 -8.97 1.07 9.43
C LYS A 26 -10.10 1.37 8.43
N ASP A 27 -10.80 2.48 8.62
CA ASP A 27 -11.80 2.95 7.66
C ASP A 27 -11.17 3.30 6.32
N LEU A 28 -10.01 3.98 6.35
CA LEU A 28 -9.24 4.28 5.15
C LEU A 28 -8.81 3.01 4.40
N LEU A 29 -8.22 2.04 5.12
CA LEU A 29 -7.82 0.75 4.52
C LEU A 29 -9.01 0.00 3.90
N THR A 30 -10.19 0.11 4.49
CA THR A 30 -11.41 -0.54 4.01
C THR A 30 -11.94 0.10 2.72
N LYS A 31 -11.79 1.41 2.57
CA LYS A 31 -12.29 2.17 1.40
C LYS A 31 -11.37 2.09 0.18
N GLN A 32 -10.06 2.02 0.41
CA GLN A 32 -9.06 2.09 -0.64
C GLN A 32 -9.22 1.10 -1.81
N PRO A 33 -9.64 -0.17 -1.64
CA PRO A 33 -9.87 -1.05 -2.77
C PRO A 33 -10.93 -0.54 -3.74
N ALA A 34 -12.04 0.00 -3.22
CA ALA A 34 -13.09 0.56 -4.06
C ALA A 34 -12.63 1.84 -4.77
N GLU A 35 -11.88 2.71 -4.08
CA GLU A 35 -11.29 3.93 -4.65
C GLU A 35 -10.28 3.60 -5.76
N LEU A 36 -9.45 2.57 -5.59
CA LEU A 36 -8.53 2.11 -6.63
C LEU A 36 -9.28 1.53 -7.84
N LYS A 37 -10.31 0.71 -7.60
CA LYS A 37 -11.14 0.17 -8.70
C LYS A 37 -11.79 1.29 -9.52
N GLU A 38 -12.33 2.30 -8.87
CA GLU A 38 -12.92 3.45 -9.55
C GLU A 38 -11.86 4.22 -10.35
N LEU A 39 -10.70 4.52 -9.74
CA LEU A 39 -9.60 5.24 -10.38
C LEU A 39 -9.10 4.52 -11.63
N PHE A 40 -8.81 3.23 -11.55
CA PHE A 40 -8.27 2.47 -12.69
C PHE A 40 -9.32 2.20 -13.77
N ARG A 41 -10.61 2.08 -13.42
CA ARG A 41 -11.70 1.98 -14.40
C ARG A 41 -11.88 3.27 -15.21
N SER A 42 -11.70 4.44 -14.58
CA SER A 42 -11.74 5.73 -15.29
C SER A 42 -10.62 5.88 -16.31
N VAL A 43 -9.48 5.21 -16.08
CA VAL A 43 -8.33 5.22 -16.99
C VAL A 43 -8.56 4.38 -18.24
N GLY A 44 -9.20 3.24 -18.10
CA GLY A 44 -9.40 2.24 -19.16
C GLY A 44 -8.18 1.34 -19.41
N GLU A 45 -8.45 0.11 -19.82
CA GLU A 45 -7.45 -0.95 -20.06
C GLU A 45 -6.39 -0.55 -21.10
N ASP A 46 -6.79 0.20 -22.13
CA ASP A 46 -5.91 0.63 -23.22
C ASP A 46 -4.73 1.49 -22.76
N ARG A 47 -4.86 2.15 -21.62
CA ARG A 47 -3.78 2.92 -21.01
C ARG A 47 -2.91 2.11 -20.04
N GLY A 48 -3.20 0.85 -19.81
CA GLY A 48 -2.55 0.03 -18.79
C GLY A 48 -1.02 0.01 -18.88
N THR A 49 -0.47 0.03 -20.09
CA THR A 49 0.98 0.07 -20.34
C THR A 49 1.56 1.49 -20.51
N PHE A 50 0.76 2.52 -20.26
CA PHE A 50 1.23 3.91 -20.30
C PHE A 50 2.16 4.20 -19.12
N ALA A 51 3.33 4.81 -19.41
CA ALA A 51 4.25 5.40 -18.46
C ALA A 51 4.42 6.88 -18.76
N TYR A 52 4.58 7.73 -17.74
CA TYR A 52 4.69 9.18 -17.94
C TYR A 52 6.08 9.65 -18.40
N GLY A 53 7.04 8.75 -18.57
CA GLY A 53 8.39 9.05 -19.02
C GLY A 53 9.23 7.78 -19.20
N GLU A 54 10.38 7.92 -19.83
CA GLU A 54 11.35 6.84 -20.02
C GLU A 54 11.84 6.32 -18.65
N GLY A 55 11.91 4.99 -18.49
CA GLY A 55 12.34 4.34 -17.25
C GLY A 55 11.36 4.52 -16.07
N LYS A 56 10.11 4.93 -16.34
CA LYS A 56 9.04 5.02 -15.35
C LYS A 56 8.12 3.82 -15.47
N TRP A 57 7.57 3.40 -14.35
CA TRP A 57 6.62 2.30 -14.31
C TRP A 57 5.36 2.60 -15.12
N THR A 58 4.78 1.60 -15.70
CA THR A 58 3.45 1.67 -16.30
C THR A 58 2.37 1.71 -15.22
N LEU A 59 1.15 2.02 -15.62
CA LEU A 59 0.00 2.00 -14.68
C LEU A 59 -0.22 0.61 -14.08
N LYS A 60 -0.06 -0.47 -14.86
CA LYS A 60 -0.13 -1.85 -14.38
C LYS A 60 1.00 -2.19 -13.42
N GLU A 61 2.20 -1.71 -13.67
CA GLU A 61 3.35 -1.89 -12.81
C GLU A 61 3.19 -1.14 -11.46
N VAL A 62 2.63 0.06 -11.47
CA VAL A 62 2.28 0.76 -10.22
C VAL A 62 1.27 -0.03 -9.40
N LEU A 63 0.24 -0.59 -10.04
CA LEU A 63 -0.75 -1.42 -9.34
C LEU A 63 -0.13 -2.72 -8.81
N SER A 64 0.74 -3.38 -9.58
CA SER A 64 1.50 -4.55 -9.12
C SER A 64 2.39 -4.21 -7.91
N HIS A 65 3.04 -3.05 -7.92
CA HIS A 65 3.83 -2.58 -6.78
C HIS A 65 2.98 -2.38 -5.52
N LEU A 66 1.75 -1.88 -5.65
CA LEU A 66 0.82 -1.78 -4.52
C LEU A 66 0.47 -3.16 -3.95
N ILE A 67 0.26 -4.16 -4.82
CA ILE A 67 -0.02 -5.55 -4.42
C ILE A 67 1.18 -6.16 -3.69
N ASP A 68 2.39 -5.97 -4.19
CA ASP A 68 3.61 -6.46 -3.54
C ASP A 68 3.83 -5.78 -2.18
N GLY A 69 3.58 -4.48 -2.10
CA GLY A 69 3.61 -3.73 -0.86
C GLY A 69 2.66 -4.30 0.20
N GLU A 70 1.42 -4.63 -0.18
CA GLU A 70 0.45 -5.28 0.72
C GLU A 70 0.98 -6.61 1.29
N ARG A 71 1.60 -7.46 0.47
CA ARG A 71 2.19 -8.73 0.91
C ARG A 71 3.32 -8.53 1.90
N ILE A 72 4.24 -7.63 1.55
CA ILE A 72 5.43 -7.37 2.35
C ILE A 72 5.06 -6.76 3.70
N PHE A 73 4.18 -5.76 3.71
CA PHE A 73 3.74 -5.13 4.96
C PHE A 73 2.94 -6.11 5.83
N ALA A 74 2.07 -6.92 5.23
CA ALA A 74 1.32 -7.96 5.94
C ALA A 74 2.25 -9.01 6.58
N TYR A 75 3.26 -9.47 5.85
CA TYR A 75 4.25 -10.41 6.38
C TYR A 75 5.00 -9.82 7.59
N ARG A 76 5.41 -8.56 7.48
CA ARG A 76 6.07 -7.84 8.57
C ARG A 76 5.13 -7.68 9.78
N MET A 77 3.88 -7.27 9.55
CA MET A 77 2.86 -7.17 10.59
C MET A 77 2.63 -8.50 11.29
N LEU A 78 2.50 -9.59 10.54
CA LEU A 78 2.31 -10.92 11.09
C LEU A 78 3.47 -11.29 12.02
N ARG A 79 4.70 -11.24 11.57
CA ARG A 79 5.88 -11.64 12.33
C ARG A 79 6.03 -10.84 13.61
N ILE A 80 6.04 -9.51 13.50
CA ILE A 80 6.23 -8.62 14.65
C ILE A 80 5.05 -8.75 15.63
N SER A 81 3.83 -8.84 15.14
CA SER A 81 2.65 -9.01 16.01
C SER A 81 2.66 -10.33 16.79
N ARG A 82 3.36 -11.35 16.32
CA ARG A 82 3.55 -12.64 17.00
C ARG A 82 4.77 -12.67 17.92
N GLY A 83 5.51 -11.55 18.04
CA GLY A 83 6.69 -11.42 18.89
C GLY A 83 7.97 -11.99 18.26
N ASP A 84 8.01 -12.14 16.95
CA ASP A 84 9.25 -12.50 16.25
C ASP A 84 10.18 -11.29 16.20
N GLU A 85 11.31 -11.37 16.87
CA GLU A 85 12.33 -10.33 16.97
C GLU A 85 13.42 -10.44 15.89
N THR A 86 13.38 -11.50 15.06
CA THR A 86 14.35 -11.67 13.98
C THR A 86 14.24 -10.51 12.97
N PRO A 87 15.33 -9.81 12.67
CA PRO A 87 15.29 -8.75 11.67
C PRO A 87 14.75 -9.24 10.32
N ILE A 88 13.94 -8.42 9.69
CA ILE A 88 13.34 -8.69 8.39
C ILE A 88 14.05 -7.83 7.35
N GLU A 89 14.55 -8.47 6.31
CA GLU A 89 15.30 -7.80 5.27
C GLU A 89 14.45 -6.83 4.44
N GLY A 90 15.13 -5.90 3.75
CA GLY A 90 14.53 -5.06 2.73
C GLY A 90 14.27 -5.84 1.45
N PHE A 91 13.65 -5.18 0.49
CA PHE A 91 13.46 -5.69 -0.87
C PHE A 91 13.76 -4.58 -1.88
N GLU A 92 14.18 -4.98 -3.07
CA GLU A 92 14.46 -4.06 -4.17
C GLU A 92 13.25 -4.04 -5.11
N GLN A 93 12.49 -2.96 -5.03
CA GLN A 93 11.20 -2.84 -5.72
C GLN A 93 11.31 -2.85 -7.24
N ASP A 94 12.37 -2.27 -7.82
CA ASP A 94 12.51 -2.17 -9.29
C ASP A 94 12.72 -3.57 -9.89
N GLY A 95 13.56 -4.40 -9.27
CA GLY A 95 13.75 -5.78 -9.69
C GLY A 95 12.48 -6.65 -9.53
N TYR A 96 11.63 -6.34 -8.54
CA TYR A 96 10.32 -7.01 -8.39
C TYR A 96 9.40 -6.66 -9.55
N ILE A 97 9.34 -5.38 -9.92
CA ILE A 97 8.49 -4.92 -11.02
C ILE A 97 8.95 -5.49 -12.35
N GLU A 98 10.25 -5.50 -12.65
CA GLU A 98 10.80 -6.10 -13.86
C GLU A 98 10.38 -7.57 -14.04
N ASN A 99 10.21 -8.30 -12.94
CA ASN A 99 9.84 -9.71 -12.93
C ASN A 99 8.34 -9.98 -12.63
N SER A 100 7.52 -8.93 -12.50
CA SER A 100 6.12 -9.06 -12.06
C SER A 100 5.18 -9.59 -13.14
N ASN A 101 5.54 -9.49 -14.42
CA ASN A 101 4.67 -9.76 -15.58
C ASN A 101 3.38 -8.90 -15.59
N ALA A 102 3.36 -7.77 -14.88
CA ALA A 102 2.18 -6.94 -14.67
C ALA A 102 1.54 -6.46 -15.99
N ASN A 103 2.36 -6.09 -16.98
CA ASN A 103 1.89 -5.55 -18.26
C ASN A 103 1.07 -6.55 -19.10
N ASN A 104 1.19 -7.84 -18.83
CA ASN A 104 0.43 -8.89 -19.50
C ASN A 104 -0.86 -9.30 -18.78
N ARG A 105 -1.19 -8.62 -17.66
CA ARG A 105 -2.37 -8.91 -16.85
C ARG A 105 -3.44 -7.82 -17.04
N PRO A 106 -4.74 -8.17 -17.07
CA PRO A 106 -5.82 -7.18 -17.07
C PRO A 106 -5.85 -6.37 -15.77
N PHE A 107 -6.31 -5.12 -15.83
CA PHE A 107 -6.52 -4.31 -14.64
C PHE A 107 -7.46 -4.97 -13.62
N ASP A 108 -8.57 -5.53 -14.09
CA ASP A 108 -9.55 -6.15 -13.19
C ASP A 108 -8.91 -7.30 -12.38
N GLU A 109 -8.03 -8.10 -12.97
CA GLU A 109 -7.32 -9.16 -12.26
C GLU A 109 -6.37 -8.62 -11.18
N LEU A 110 -5.61 -7.58 -11.51
CA LEU A 110 -4.71 -6.92 -10.56
C LEU A 110 -5.50 -6.24 -9.43
N LEU A 111 -6.62 -5.60 -9.74
CA LEU A 111 -7.48 -4.95 -8.76
C LEU A 111 -8.16 -5.94 -7.82
N ASP A 112 -8.60 -7.08 -8.35
CA ASP A 112 -9.17 -8.15 -7.54
C ASP A 112 -8.13 -8.78 -6.62
N GLU A 113 -6.89 -8.97 -7.10
CA GLU A 113 -5.78 -9.45 -6.29
C GLU A 113 -5.45 -8.47 -5.13
N PHE A 114 -5.39 -7.17 -5.41
CA PHE A 114 -5.21 -6.16 -4.37
C PHE A 114 -6.33 -6.21 -3.33
N ASP A 115 -7.58 -6.28 -3.76
CA ASP A 115 -8.75 -6.33 -2.89
C ASP A 115 -8.74 -7.57 -1.98
N LEU A 116 -8.48 -8.76 -2.52
CA LEU A 116 -8.36 -10.00 -1.76
C LEU A 116 -7.22 -9.93 -0.71
N GLN A 117 -6.07 -9.38 -1.09
CA GLN A 117 -4.97 -9.15 -0.15
C GLN A 117 -5.38 -8.21 0.97
N ARG A 118 -6.02 -7.10 0.64
CA ARG A 118 -6.48 -6.11 1.62
C ARG A 118 -7.52 -6.70 2.56
N GLN A 119 -8.47 -7.46 2.07
CA GLN A 119 -9.46 -8.15 2.91
C GLN A 119 -8.79 -9.11 3.91
N SER A 120 -7.83 -9.90 3.43
CA SER A 120 -7.04 -10.79 4.30
C SER A 120 -6.26 -10.01 5.36
N ASN A 121 -5.62 -8.90 4.97
CA ASN A 121 -4.86 -8.05 5.88
C ASN A 121 -5.76 -7.36 6.93
N LEU A 122 -6.96 -6.94 6.55
CA LEU A 122 -7.93 -6.37 7.48
C LEU A 122 -8.37 -7.39 8.54
N LEU A 123 -8.51 -8.68 8.19
CA LEU A 123 -8.79 -9.72 9.17
C LEU A 123 -7.64 -9.87 10.18
N LEU A 124 -6.40 -9.81 9.74
CA LEU A 124 -5.25 -9.78 10.64
C LEU A 124 -5.28 -8.55 11.55
N ILE A 125 -5.41 -7.35 10.98
CA ILE A 125 -5.37 -6.07 11.69
C ILE A 125 -6.50 -5.97 12.74
N ASN A 126 -7.70 -6.41 12.40
CA ASN A 126 -8.86 -6.33 13.29
C ASN A 126 -8.79 -7.28 14.49
N ASN A 127 -7.97 -8.33 14.40
CA ASN A 127 -7.76 -9.28 15.47
C ASN A 127 -6.48 -9.02 16.30
N LEU A 128 -5.79 -7.90 16.08
CA LEU A 128 -4.65 -7.51 16.90
C LEU A 128 -5.12 -6.95 18.25
N SER A 129 -4.48 -7.38 19.34
CA SER A 129 -4.62 -6.71 20.64
C SER A 129 -3.89 -5.36 20.63
N ASP A 130 -4.27 -4.46 21.53
CA ASP A 130 -3.60 -3.16 21.67
C ASP A 130 -2.09 -3.31 21.91
N ASP A 131 -1.69 -4.28 22.73
CA ASP A 131 -0.27 -4.56 22.99
C ASP A 131 0.44 -5.06 21.73
N ALA A 132 -0.21 -5.93 20.95
CA ALA A 132 0.37 -6.41 19.70
C ALA A 132 0.59 -5.28 18.69
N THR A 133 -0.29 -4.25 18.66
CA THR A 133 -0.13 -3.11 17.77
C THR A 133 1.10 -2.25 18.06
N LYS A 134 1.57 -2.25 19.31
CA LYS A 134 2.72 -1.47 19.78
C LYS A 134 4.04 -2.22 19.71
N ARG A 135 4.01 -3.53 19.42
CA ARG A 135 5.24 -4.33 19.31
C ARG A 135 6.16 -3.76 18.25
N LEU A 136 7.42 -3.65 18.61
CA LEU A 136 8.50 -3.20 17.74
C LEU A 136 9.26 -4.40 17.19
N GLY A 137 9.62 -4.33 15.93
CA GLY A 137 10.57 -5.21 15.27
C GLY A 137 11.55 -4.41 14.44
N THR A 138 12.37 -5.09 13.67
CA THR A 138 13.31 -4.47 12.73
C THR A 138 12.98 -4.90 11.32
N ALA A 139 12.75 -3.95 10.42
CA ALA A 139 12.57 -4.22 9.00
C ALA A 139 13.37 -3.23 8.15
N SER A 140 14.05 -3.73 7.12
CA SER A 140 14.93 -2.92 6.25
C SER A 140 15.99 -2.14 7.04
N GLY A 141 16.46 -2.68 8.17
CA GLY A 141 17.46 -2.06 9.03
C GLY A 141 16.95 -0.99 9.99
N PHE A 142 15.64 -0.73 10.04
CA PHE A 142 15.04 0.29 10.89
C PHE A 142 13.99 -0.29 11.85
N PRO A 143 13.79 0.31 13.03
CA PRO A 143 12.69 -0.06 13.89
C PRO A 143 11.36 0.19 13.19
N VAL A 144 10.39 -0.69 13.43
CA VAL A 144 9.02 -0.49 12.95
C VAL A 144 8.04 -1.16 13.90
N SER A 145 7.01 -0.44 14.33
CA SER A 145 5.91 -1.02 15.10
C SER A 145 4.84 -1.61 14.17
N VAL A 146 4.04 -2.52 14.72
CA VAL A 146 2.90 -3.09 13.97
C VAL A 146 1.93 -1.98 13.55
N ARG A 147 1.59 -1.05 14.45
CA ARG A 147 0.71 0.08 14.09
C ARG A 147 1.34 1.00 13.06
N ALA A 148 2.66 1.18 13.06
CA ALA A 148 3.34 1.93 12.01
C ALA A 148 3.18 1.23 10.65
N LEU A 149 3.29 -0.09 10.58
CA LEU A 149 3.07 -0.85 9.33
C LEU A 149 1.63 -0.71 8.81
N VAL A 150 0.63 -0.66 9.70
CA VAL A 150 -0.77 -0.40 9.33
C VAL A 150 -0.91 0.99 8.68
N TYR A 151 -0.31 2.02 9.29
CA TYR A 151 -0.31 3.38 8.73
C TYR A 151 0.51 3.48 7.44
N ILE A 152 1.64 2.77 7.35
CA ILE A 152 2.45 2.68 6.12
C ILE A 152 1.64 2.08 4.99
N SER A 153 0.92 0.97 5.22
CA SER A 153 0.07 0.35 4.18
C SER A 153 -0.98 1.31 3.63
N ALA A 154 -1.67 2.04 4.51
CA ALA A 154 -2.68 3.02 4.10
C ALA A 154 -2.05 4.21 3.36
N GLY A 155 -0.98 4.76 3.89
CA GLY A 155 -0.29 5.91 3.32
C GLY A 155 0.46 5.61 2.04
N HIS A 156 0.94 4.38 1.85
CA HIS A 156 1.58 3.92 0.62
C HIS A 156 0.62 3.99 -0.57
N VAL A 157 -0.61 3.51 -0.39
CA VAL A 157 -1.65 3.65 -1.41
C VAL A 157 -1.97 5.12 -1.71
N LYS A 158 -2.18 5.95 -0.68
CA LYS A 158 -2.42 7.39 -0.86
C LYS A 158 -1.28 8.08 -1.63
N HIS A 159 -0.03 7.74 -1.30
CA HIS A 159 1.15 8.26 -1.99
C HIS A 159 1.12 7.95 -3.48
N HIS A 160 0.89 6.69 -3.83
CA HIS A 160 0.85 6.29 -5.25
C HIS A 160 -0.38 6.80 -5.98
N VAL A 161 -1.54 6.90 -5.33
CA VAL A 161 -2.72 7.58 -5.90
C VAL A 161 -2.41 9.06 -6.19
N GLY A 162 -1.69 9.74 -5.31
CA GLY A 162 -1.22 11.11 -5.56
C GLY A 162 -0.32 11.20 -6.81
N ILE A 163 0.64 10.29 -6.95
CA ILE A 163 1.52 10.21 -8.13
C ILE A 163 0.70 9.92 -9.39
N LEU A 164 -0.25 8.98 -9.33
CA LEU A 164 -1.12 8.64 -10.46
C LEU A 164 -1.92 9.86 -10.95
N LYS A 165 -2.48 10.62 -10.04
CA LYS A 165 -3.22 11.85 -10.37
C LYS A 165 -2.30 12.92 -10.95
N GLU A 166 -1.17 13.20 -10.31
CA GLU A 166 -0.26 14.27 -10.68
C GLU A 166 0.49 13.98 -11.99
N ARG A 167 1.05 12.76 -12.12
CA ARG A 167 2.01 12.45 -13.19
C ARG A 167 1.42 11.68 -14.35
N TYR A 168 0.44 10.84 -14.09
CA TYR A 168 -0.24 10.09 -15.15
C TYR A 168 -1.49 10.79 -15.67
N SER A 169 -1.77 11.99 -15.15
CA SER A 169 -2.92 12.83 -15.54
C SER A 169 -4.24 12.06 -15.46
N ILE A 170 -4.44 11.37 -14.33
CA ILE A 170 -5.69 10.66 -14.07
C ILE A 170 -6.57 11.61 -13.25
N GLU A 171 -7.54 12.23 -13.92
CA GLU A 171 -8.58 13.02 -13.26
C GLU A 171 -9.65 12.08 -12.71
N GLN A 172 -9.98 12.20 -11.43
CA GLN A 172 -11.24 11.65 -10.93
C GLN A 172 -12.34 12.61 -11.40
N ASP A 173 -13.11 12.23 -12.39
CA ASP A 173 -14.43 12.80 -12.57
C ASP A 173 -15.24 12.44 -11.32
N LEU A 174 -15.31 13.37 -10.37
CA LEU A 174 -16.27 13.31 -9.29
C LEU A 174 -17.66 13.41 -9.95
N VAL A 175 -18.20 12.27 -10.32
CA VAL A 175 -19.62 12.19 -10.64
C VAL A 175 -20.35 12.56 -9.37
N ALA A 176 -20.76 13.82 -9.30
CA ALA A 176 -21.70 14.28 -8.32
C ALA A 176 -22.97 13.45 -8.51
N THR A 177 -23.14 12.45 -7.67
CA THR A 177 -24.43 11.79 -7.51
C THR A 177 -25.39 12.81 -6.91
N SER A 178 -26.21 13.37 -7.79
CA SER A 178 -27.39 14.19 -7.47
C SER A 178 -28.43 13.34 -6.75
#